data_3708584966120038042d242e7b4a5b42
#
_entry.id   3708584966120038042d242e7b4a5b42
#
_cell.length_a   1.000
_cell.length_b   1.000
_cell.length_c   1.000
_cell.angle_alpha   90.00
_cell.angle_beta   90.00
_cell.angle_gamma   90.00
#
_symmetry.space_group_name_H-M   'P 1'
#
loop_
_entity.id
_entity.type
_entity.pdbx_description
1 polymer ?
#
loop_
_entity_poly.entity_id
_entity_poly.type
_entity_poly.pdbx_seq_one_letter_code
_entity_poly.pdbx_strand_id
1 'polypeptide(L)'
;MPQTILFKKVPLLSDLPRNELDYLGATLQVVNLGPGEVLFREGEPGESLFIILEGQLEVLLALGTPDERQLAIFGPGEFIGEMSLLIPGRARTASVRAVHATRLWMMTHADFDGLLIRQPNLAYTMVQTLTKRLDATTMLSFRDLQEKNRQLQQAYDELKAAQAQLIEKERLEHELQVAAQIQTSILPQELPRVPGYDFGAIMYPARMVGGDFYDVFILDKNRIGLVVGDVSDKGIPSAIFMARTHALIMSESLHGGTPGEILRRVNTHLIKLGQSDQFVTVLLGILECANGRFDFARAGHELPMLLDVDGTVQALPHAIGQAIGMFDDLLLDVNSISLPPGGTLVLFTDGLTDCRNPQGQVFGHARVQEMLTGLAGQSGQQVCDALREALTSYQSGAIQDDDVTLVAVHSIL
;
A
#
# COMPACT_ATOMS: atom_id res chain seq x y z
N MET A 1 -43.73 46.06 -34.81
CA MET A 1 -42.65 47.03 -35.01
C MET A 1 -42.25 46.99 -36.49
N PRO A 2 -41.95 48.08 -37.15
CA PRO A 2 -41.45 48.01 -38.52
C PRO A 2 -40.18 47.18 -38.58
N GLN A 3 -40.08 46.25 -39.52
CA GLN A 3 -38.96 45.29 -39.68
C GLN A 3 -37.62 46.01 -39.78
N THR A 4 -37.57 47.21 -40.33
CA THR A 4 -36.41 48.07 -40.49
C THR A 4 -35.68 48.39 -39.15
N ILE A 5 -36.39 48.43 -38.02
CA ILE A 5 -35.77 48.68 -36.70
C ILE A 5 -35.00 47.44 -36.19
N LEU A 6 -35.45 46.24 -36.55
CA LEU A 6 -34.76 45.00 -36.17
C LEU A 6 -33.44 44.82 -36.91
N PHE A 7 -33.35 45.20 -38.19
CA PHE A 7 -32.10 45.10 -38.96
C PHE A 7 -30.95 45.93 -38.39
N LYS A 8 -31.24 47.11 -37.81
CA LYS A 8 -30.23 47.98 -37.20
C LYS A 8 -29.60 47.38 -35.92
N LYS A 9 -30.27 46.36 -35.33
CA LYS A 9 -29.71 45.63 -34.18
C LYS A 9 -28.77 44.50 -34.59
N VAL A 10 -28.71 44.16 -35.86
CA VAL A 10 -27.82 43.14 -36.42
C VAL A 10 -26.53 43.81 -36.85
N PRO A 11 -25.39 43.59 -36.17
CA PRO A 11 -24.14 44.30 -36.51
C PRO A 11 -23.71 44.14 -37.96
N LEU A 12 -23.97 42.98 -38.55
CA LEU A 12 -23.69 42.71 -39.97
C LEU A 12 -24.48 43.63 -40.94
N LEU A 13 -25.67 44.06 -40.55
CA LEU A 13 -26.60 44.82 -41.39
C LEU A 13 -26.79 46.28 -40.95
N SER A 14 -26.16 46.67 -39.83
CA SER A 14 -26.38 47.98 -39.17
C SER A 14 -26.06 49.19 -40.07
N ASP A 15 -25.07 49.05 -40.95
CA ASP A 15 -24.58 50.10 -41.80
C ASP A 15 -25.20 50.16 -43.19
N LEU A 16 -26.17 49.26 -43.43
CA LEU A 16 -26.86 49.22 -44.72
C LEU A 16 -27.81 50.40 -44.87
N PRO A 17 -27.90 50.97 -46.10
CA PRO A 17 -28.88 51.98 -46.43
C PRO A 17 -30.31 51.51 -46.21
N ARG A 18 -31.22 52.43 -45.89
CA ARG A 18 -32.61 52.11 -45.55
C ARG A 18 -33.35 51.35 -46.66
N ASN A 19 -33.12 51.70 -47.93
CA ASN A 19 -33.68 51.03 -49.10
C ASN A 19 -33.28 49.53 -49.18
N GLU A 20 -32.02 49.20 -48.84
CA GLU A 20 -31.57 47.79 -48.78
C GLU A 20 -32.17 47.03 -47.60
N LEU A 21 -32.31 47.68 -46.43
CA LEU A 21 -32.99 47.06 -45.28
C LEU A 21 -34.47 46.78 -45.57
N ASP A 22 -35.16 47.71 -46.29
CA ASP A 22 -36.55 47.51 -46.69
C ASP A 22 -36.67 46.38 -47.75
N TYR A 23 -35.69 46.29 -48.70
CA TYR A 23 -35.61 45.18 -49.64
C TYR A 23 -35.41 43.83 -48.98
N LEU A 24 -34.46 43.75 -48.05
CA LEU A 24 -34.21 42.54 -47.31
C LEU A 24 -35.43 42.08 -46.45
N GLY A 25 -36.11 43.06 -45.84
CA GLY A 25 -37.34 42.78 -45.10
C GLY A 25 -38.48 42.22 -45.93
N ALA A 26 -38.50 42.51 -47.24
CA ALA A 26 -39.53 42.02 -48.18
C ALA A 26 -39.12 40.64 -48.78
N THR A 27 -37.82 40.31 -48.86
CA THR A 27 -37.29 39.13 -49.56
C THR A 27 -36.90 37.98 -48.63
N LEU A 28 -36.35 38.27 -47.40
CA LEU A 28 -35.89 37.23 -46.50
C LEU A 28 -37.04 36.42 -45.87
N GLN A 29 -36.88 35.11 -45.87
CA GLN A 29 -37.84 34.19 -45.24
C GLN A 29 -37.65 34.19 -43.72
N VAL A 30 -38.76 34.14 -42.99
CA VAL A 30 -38.75 33.97 -41.54
C VAL A 30 -38.86 32.50 -41.20
N VAL A 31 -37.89 32.01 -40.41
CA VAL A 31 -37.90 30.65 -39.86
C VAL A 31 -38.16 30.74 -38.37
N ASN A 32 -39.09 29.95 -37.86
CA ASN A 32 -39.39 29.85 -36.44
C ASN A 32 -39.04 28.44 -35.96
N LEU A 33 -38.34 28.35 -34.84
CA LEU A 33 -37.95 27.11 -34.21
C LEU A 33 -38.48 27.04 -32.78
N GLY A 34 -39.04 25.90 -32.42
CA GLY A 34 -39.36 25.58 -31.03
C GLY A 34 -38.12 25.25 -30.19
N PRO A 35 -38.20 25.29 -28.86
CA PRO A 35 -37.11 24.86 -27.98
C PRO A 35 -36.69 23.42 -28.30
N GLY A 36 -35.38 23.17 -28.44
CA GLY A 36 -34.80 21.86 -28.76
C GLY A 36 -34.88 21.48 -30.25
N GLU A 37 -35.54 22.30 -31.11
CA GLU A 37 -35.64 22.02 -32.55
C GLU A 37 -34.30 22.25 -33.24
N VAL A 38 -33.93 21.32 -34.14
CA VAL A 38 -32.63 21.36 -34.89
C VAL A 38 -32.82 22.14 -36.16
N LEU A 39 -32.04 23.19 -36.36
CA LEU A 39 -32.06 24.01 -37.57
C LEU A 39 -31.40 23.27 -38.76
N PHE A 40 -30.26 22.67 -38.53
CA PHE A 40 -29.54 21.80 -39.47
C PHE A 40 -28.52 20.92 -38.71
N ARG A 41 -28.11 19.83 -39.35
CA ARG A 41 -27.16 18.89 -38.80
C ARG A 41 -25.79 19.02 -39.48
N GLU A 42 -24.73 18.67 -38.75
CA GLU A 42 -23.38 18.46 -39.26
C GLU A 42 -23.42 17.50 -40.45
N GLY A 43 -22.70 17.85 -41.53
CA GLY A 43 -22.65 17.06 -42.77
C GLY A 43 -23.78 17.34 -43.78
N GLU A 44 -24.84 18.04 -43.41
CA GLU A 44 -25.90 18.42 -44.35
C GLU A 44 -25.41 19.46 -45.39
N PRO A 45 -26.01 19.48 -46.60
CA PRO A 45 -25.72 20.55 -47.56
C PRO A 45 -26.13 21.92 -47.00
N GLY A 46 -25.28 22.92 -47.20
CA GLY A 46 -25.49 24.24 -46.65
C GLY A 46 -25.57 25.34 -47.74
N GLU A 47 -26.79 25.83 -48.02
CA GLU A 47 -27.01 26.87 -49.03
C GLU A 47 -27.60 28.17 -48.48
N SER A 48 -27.58 28.31 -47.14
CA SER A 48 -28.24 29.44 -46.46
C SER A 48 -27.49 29.89 -45.23
N LEU A 49 -27.54 31.19 -44.96
CA LEU A 49 -27.16 31.88 -43.75
C LEU A 49 -28.42 32.21 -42.94
N PHE A 50 -28.31 32.11 -41.60
CA PHE A 50 -29.43 32.46 -40.71
C PHE A 50 -28.98 33.60 -39.77
N ILE A 51 -29.83 34.63 -39.64
CA ILE A 51 -29.65 35.76 -38.75
C ILE A 51 -30.66 35.63 -37.60
N ILE A 52 -30.19 35.67 -36.37
CA ILE A 52 -31.00 35.52 -35.19
C ILE A 52 -31.69 36.83 -34.85
N LEU A 53 -33.05 36.80 -34.84
CA LEU A 53 -33.86 37.96 -34.48
C LEU A 53 -34.21 37.94 -32.99
N GLU A 54 -34.64 36.80 -32.52
CA GLU A 54 -35.07 36.54 -31.15
C GLU A 54 -34.70 35.10 -30.77
N GLY A 55 -34.45 34.84 -29.49
CA GLY A 55 -34.09 33.52 -28.98
C GLY A 55 -32.59 33.28 -28.95
N GLN A 56 -32.19 32.00 -28.89
CA GLN A 56 -30.77 31.57 -28.82
C GLN A 56 -30.61 30.26 -29.56
N LEU A 57 -29.50 30.13 -30.25
CA LEU A 57 -29.04 28.92 -30.94
C LEU A 57 -27.76 28.41 -30.30
N GLU A 58 -27.65 27.11 -30.05
CA GLU A 58 -26.43 26.45 -29.71
C GLU A 58 -25.83 25.71 -30.90
N VAL A 59 -24.51 25.74 -30.99
CA VAL A 59 -23.72 25.01 -32.02
C VAL A 59 -23.08 23.81 -31.37
N LEU A 60 -23.33 22.65 -31.98
CA LEU A 60 -22.98 21.35 -31.40
C LEU A 60 -22.20 20.51 -32.40
N LEU A 61 -21.12 19.86 -31.92
CA LEU A 61 -20.48 18.75 -32.63
C LEU A 61 -21.08 17.43 -32.14
N ALA A 62 -21.11 16.44 -33.03
CA ALA A 62 -21.54 15.07 -32.77
C ALA A 62 -22.90 14.98 -32.06
N LEU A 63 -23.86 15.81 -32.50
CA LEU A 63 -25.22 15.91 -31.91
C LEU A 63 -25.91 14.56 -31.81
N GLY A 64 -26.36 14.19 -30.60
CA GLY A 64 -27.06 12.95 -30.31
C GLY A 64 -26.16 11.76 -30.07
N THR A 65 -24.86 11.97 -29.93
CA THR A 65 -23.87 10.93 -29.57
C THR A 65 -23.32 11.16 -28.16
N PRO A 66 -22.64 10.17 -27.54
CA PRO A 66 -21.94 10.37 -26.26
C PRO A 66 -20.86 11.46 -26.29
N ASP A 67 -20.38 11.82 -27.49
CA ASP A 67 -19.35 12.85 -27.69
C ASP A 67 -19.97 14.23 -28.03
N GLU A 68 -21.25 14.42 -27.79
CA GLU A 68 -21.93 15.70 -28.01
C GLU A 68 -21.27 16.81 -27.26
N ARG A 69 -20.86 17.87 -27.98
CA ARG A 69 -20.11 18.97 -27.42
C ARG A 69 -20.61 20.30 -27.93
N GLN A 70 -20.97 21.17 -27.00
CA GLN A 70 -21.37 22.53 -27.31
C GLN A 70 -20.12 23.37 -27.63
N LEU A 71 -20.08 23.96 -28.82
CA LEU A 71 -19.00 24.84 -29.27
C LEU A 71 -19.25 26.29 -28.95
N ALA A 72 -20.51 26.78 -29.16
CA ALA A 72 -20.89 28.15 -28.94
C ALA A 72 -22.39 28.30 -28.74
N ILE A 73 -22.79 29.42 -28.19
CA ILE A 73 -24.19 29.91 -28.17
C ILE A 73 -24.22 31.24 -28.86
N PHE A 74 -25.21 31.42 -29.75
CA PHE A 74 -25.46 32.65 -30.49
C PHE A 74 -26.81 33.22 -30.12
N GLY A 75 -26.86 34.55 -30.01
CA GLY A 75 -28.06 35.31 -29.63
C GLY A 75 -28.55 36.31 -30.69
N PRO A 76 -29.52 37.15 -30.36
CA PRO A 76 -30.08 38.12 -31.26
C PRO A 76 -29.03 39.06 -31.84
N GLY A 77 -29.09 39.25 -33.15
CA GLY A 77 -28.16 40.08 -33.91
C GLY A 77 -26.93 39.34 -34.49
N GLU A 78 -26.75 38.11 -34.08
CA GLU A 78 -25.68 37.24 -34.60
C GLU A 78 -26.18 36.42 -35.80
N PHE A 79 -25.22 35.83 -36.54
CA PHE A 79 -25.51 35.03 -37.72
C PHE A 79 -24.77 33.69 -37.64
N ILE A 80 -25.34 32.69 -38.33
CA ILE A 80 -24.84 31.31 -38.32
C ILE A 80 -25.03 30.68 -39.70
N GLY A 81 -24.22 29.67 -40.04
CA GLY A 81 -24.26 28.96 -41.31
C GLY A 81 -23.47 29.62 -42.45
N GLU A 82 -22.70 30.63 -42.14
CA GLU A 82 -21.86 31.41 -43.08
C GLU A 82 -20.78 30.56 -43.75
N MET A 83 -20.23 29.56 -43.05
CA MET A 83 -19.11 28.77 -43.55
C MET A 83 -19.47 27.98 -44.82
N SER A 84 -20.65 27.44 -44.89
CA SER A 84 -21.18 26.73 -46.06
C SER A 84 -21.65 27.69 -47.14
N LEU A 85 -22.02 28.91 -46.81
CA LEU A 85 -22.37 29.95 -47.76
C LEU A 85 -21.15 30.52 -48.51
N LEU A 86 -20.04 30.76 -47.77
CA LEU A 86 -18.84 31.34 -48.32
C LEU A 86 -18.01 30.40 -49.16
N ILE A 87 -18.16 29.07 -48.97
CA ILE A 87 -17.44 28.03 -49.69
C ILE A 87 -18.42 27.12 -50.40
N PRO A 88 -18.61 27.31 -51.74
CA PRO A 88 -19.56 26.49 -52.48
C PRO A 88 -19.34 24.99 -52.33
N GLY A 89 -20.42 24.24 -52.08
CA GLY A 89 -20.40 22.79 -51.91
C GLY A 89 -19.87 22.31 -50.56
N ARG A 90 -19.54 23.19 -49.61
CA ARG A 90 -19.15 22.81 -48.26
C ARG A 90 -20.38 22.42 -47.44
N ALA A 91 -20.34 21.23 -46.85
CA ALA A 91 -21.35 20.77 -45.90
C ALA A 91 -21.32 21.58 -44.57
N ARG A 92 -22.35 21.51 -43.80
CA ARG A 92 -22.43 22.11 -42.44
C ARG A 92 -21.33 21.51 -41.55
N THR A 93 -20.58 22.36 -40.91
CA THR A 93 -19.43 21.96 -40.09
C THR A 93 -19.81 21.62 -38.66
N ALA A 94 -21.04 21.86 -38.25
CA ALA A 94 -21.60 21.56 -36.94
C ALA A 94 -23.13 21.51 -37.03
N SER A 95 -23.76 20.90 -36.05
CA SER A 95 -25.21 20.94 -35.89
C SER A 95 -25.62 22.18 -35.12
N VAL A 96 -26.85 22.67 -35.38
CA VAL A 96 -27.39 23.84 -34.69
C VAL A 96 -28.80 23.52 -34.16
N ARG A 97 -29.03 23.81 -32.88
CA ARG A 97 -30.28 23.55 -32.17
C ARG A 97 -30.75 24.82 -31.45
N ALA A 98 -32.05 25.04 -31.38
CA ALA A 98 -32.66 26.14 -30.64
C ALA A 98 -32.68 25.81 -29.12
N VAL A 99 -32.10 26.71 -28.32
CA VAL A 99 -32.18 26.60 -26.84
C VAL A 99 -33.55 27.02 -26.33
N HIS A 100 -34.08 28.09 -26.92
CA HIS A 100 -35.41 28.63 -26.63
C HIS A 100 -36.18 28.84 -27.96
N ALA A 101 -37.43 29.19 -27.86
CA ALA A 101 -38.19 29.60 -29.04
C ALA A 101 -37.44 30.72 -29.80
N THR A 102 -37.03 30.41 -31.02
CA THR A 102 -36.07 31.24 -31.78
C THR A 102 -36.68 31.61 -33.11
N ARG A 103 -36.55 32.90 -33.48
CA ARG A 103 -36.99 33.46 -34.75
C ARG A 103 -35.75 33.93 -35.53
N LEU A 104 -35.65 33.49 -36.80
CA LEU A 104 -34.53 33.71 -37.68
C LEU A 104 -34.96 34.33 -38.99
N TRP A 105 -34.08 35.10 -39.63
CA TRP A 105 -34.13 35.32 -41.07
C TRP A 105 -33.18 34.33 -41.77
N MET A 106 -33.69 33.72 -42.82
CA MET A 106 -32.95 32.88 -43.72
C MET A 106 -32.54 33.67 -44.97
N MET A 107 -31.27 33.69 -45.28
CA MET A 107 -30.72 34.34 -46.49
C MET A 107 -30.08 33.24 -47.35
N THR A 108 -30.52 33.10 -48.58
CA THR A 108 -29.95 32.12 -49.50
C THR A 108 -28.62 32.64 -50.07
N HIS A 109 -27.83 31.75 -50.73
CA HIS A 109 -26.58 32.14 -51.42
C HIS A 109 -26.85 33.23 -52.46
N ALA A 110 -27.92 33.13 -53.27
CA ALA A 110 -28.29 34.10 -54.25
C ALA A 110 -28.65 35.49 -53.65
N ASP A 111 -29.33 35.52 -52.50
CA ASP A 111 -29.69 36.73 -51.79
C ASP A 111 -28.44 37.44 -51.26
N PHE A 112 -27.49 36.61 -50.72
CA PHE A 112 -26.22 37.09 -50.16
C PHE A 112 -25.29 37.66 -51.24
N ASP A 113 -25.11 36.96 -52.38
CA ASP A 113 -24.31 37.44 -53.52
C ASP A 113 -24.88 38.72 -54.09
N GLY A 114 -26.21 38.78 -54.28
CA GLY A 114 -26.88 39.96 -54.73
C GLY A 114 -26.66 41.15 -53.78
N LEU A 115 -26.67 40.92 -52.47
CA LEU A 115 -26.39 41.94 -51.46
C LEU A 115 -24.93 42.39 -51.48
N LEU A 116 -23.97 41.46 -51.62
CA LEU A 116 -22.54 41.78 -51.71
C LEU A 116 -22.20 42.63 -52.93
N ILE A 117 -22.84 42.34 -54.09
CA ILE A 117 -22.62 43.16 -55.29
C ILE A 117 -23.13 44.59 -55.07
N ARG A 118 -24.24 44.81 -54.41
CA ARG A 118 -24.81 46.11 -54.12
C ARG A 118 -24.13 46.84 -52.96
N GLN A 119 -23.59 46.08 -51.99
CA GLN A 119 -23.01 46.59 -50.75
C GLN A 119 -21.69 45.89 -50.43
N PRO A 120 -20.58 46.17 -51.12
CA PRO A 120 -19.31 45.49 -50.95
C PRO A 120 -18.71 45.60 -49.53
N ASN A 121 -19.04 46.67 -48.81
CA ASN A 121 -18.57 46.88 -47.42
C ASN A 121 -19.08 45.79 -46.45
N LEU A 122 -20.18 45.09 -46.82
CA LEU A 122 -20.68 43.96 -46.01
C LEU A 122 -19.63 42.85 -45.89
N ALA A 123 -18.89 42.57 -46.96
CA ALA A 123 -17.81 41.57 -46.92
C ALA A 123 -16.75 41.94 -45.89
N TYR A 124 -16.38 43.20 -45.79
CA TYR A 124 -15.38 43.67 -44.80
C TYR A 124 -15.90 43.51 -43.39
N THR A 125 -17.16 43.88 -43.07
CA THR A 125 -17.78 43.71 -41.76
C THR A 125 -17.87 42.22 -41.38
N MET A 126 -18.21 41.34 -42.35
CA MET A 126 -18.24 39.90 -42.14
C MET A 126 -16.88 39.32 -41.81
N VAL A 127 -15.83 39.68 -42.57
CA VAL A 127 -14.45 39.24 -42.28
C VAL A 127 -14.00 39.68 -40.89
N GLN A 128 -14.27 40.94 -40.50
CA GLN A 128 -13.94 41.42 -39.15
C GLN A 128 -14.64 40.59 -38.05
N THR A 129 -15.93 40.26 -38.25
CA THR A 129 -16.70 39.50 -37.30
C THR A 129 -16.17 38.06 -37.17
N LEU A 130 -15.86 37.42 -38.31
CA LEU A 130 -15.29 36.09 -38.36
C LEU A 130 -13.89 36.02 -37.73
N THR A 131 -13.03 37.02 -37.99
CA THR A 131 -11.72 37.12 -37.39
C THR A 131 -11.81 37.21 -35.86
N LYS A 132 -12.71 38.07 -35.33
CA LYS A 132 -12.92 38.17 -33.85
C LYS A 132 -13.41 36.87 -33.26
N ARG A 133 -14.31 36.15 -33.96
CA ARG A 133 -14.79 34.81 -33.50
C ARG A 133 -13.64 33.79 -33.49
N LEU A 134 -12.82 33.75 -34.54
CA LEU A 134 -11.70 32.87 -34.66
C LEU A 134 -10.66 33.12 -33.53
N ASP A 135 -10.30 34.39 -33.32
CA ASP A 135 -9.34 34.78 -32.28
C ASP A 135 -9.84 34.34 -30.88
N ALA A 136 -11.11 34.62 -30.58
CA ALA A 136 -11.71 34.23 -29.29
C ALA A 136 -11.70 32.69 -29.08
N THR A 137 -12.09 31.92 -30.10
CA THR A 137 -12.11 30.46 -30.03
C THR A 137 -10.69 29.90 -29.92
N THR A 138 -9.76 30.41 -30.68
CA THR A 138 -8.35 29.99 -30.67
C THR A 138 -7.72 30.23 -29.29
N MET A 139 -7.94 31.43 -28.72
CA MET A 139 -7.42 31.78 -27.39
C MET A 139 -7.98 30.87 -26.29
N LEU A 140 -9.27 30.55 -26.32
CA LEU A 140 -9.88 29.65 -25.36
C LEU A 140 -9.32 28.22 -25.48
N SER A 141 -9.21 27.70 -26.69
CA SER A 141 -8.64 26.38 -26.95
C SER A 141 -7.18 26.29 -26.54
N PHE A 142 -6.40 27.34 -26.76
CA PHE A 142 -4.99 27.40 -26.36
C PHE A 142 -4.84 27.36 -24.81
N ARG A 143 -5.67 28.14 -24.11
CA ARG A 143 -5.67 28.14 -22.64
C ARG A 143 -6.06 26.78 -22.06
N ASP A 144 -7.11 26.14 -22.59
CA ASP A 144 -7.55 24.81 -22.16
C ASP A 144 -6.44 23.76 -22.38
N LEU A 145 -5.78 23.82 -23.54
CA LEU A 145 -4.66 22.92 -23.85
C LEU A 145 -3.46 23.14 -22.92
N GLN A 146 -3.12 24.40 -22.62
CA GLN A 146 -2.04 24.71 -21.68
C GLN A 146 -2.35 24.17 -20.27
N GLU A 147 -3.58 24.36 -19.79
CA GLU A 147 -3.98 23.89 -18.47
C GLU A 147 -3.97 22.36 -18.40
N LYS A 148 -4.48 21.66 -19.43
CA LYS A 148 -4.41 20.20 -19.52
C LYS A 148 -2.97 19.68 -19.55
N ASN A 149 -2.09 20.34 -20.32
CA ASN A 149 -0.68 19.98 -20.34
C ASN A 149 -0.01 20.16 -18.98
N ARG A 150 -0.34 21.24 -18.26
CA ARG A 150 0.16 21.47 -16.90
C ARG A 150 -0.30 20.39 -15.93
N GLN A 151 -1.60 20.04 -15.97
CA GLN A 151 -2.16 18.97 -15.11
C GLN A 151 -1.54 17.61 -15.44
N LEU A 152 -1.38 17.30 -16.71
CA LEU A 152 -0.74 16.06 -17.16
C LEU A 152 0.70 15.97 -16.68
N GLN A 153 1.46 17.06 -16.78
CA GLN A 153 2.86 17.11 -16.31
C GLN A 153 2.93 16.89 -14.78
N GLN A 154 2.05 17.53 -14.02
CA GLN A 154 1.99 17.32 -12.56
C GLN A 154 1.66 15.87 -12.21
N ALA A 155 0.63 15.28 -12.83
CA ALA A 155 0.27 13.90 -12.60
C ALA A 155 1.40 12.92 -12.98
N TYR A 156 2.12 13.21 -14.07
CA TYR A 156 3.27 12.43 -14.49
C TYR A 156 4.42 12.48 -13.47
N ASP A 157 4.73 13.67 -12.95
CA ASP A 157 5.80 13.85 -11.96
C ASP A 157 5.44 13.17 -10.62
N GLU A 158 4.18 13.27 -10.18
CA GLU A 158 3.67 12.55 -8.99
C GLU A 158 3.74 11.02 -9.17
N LEU A 159 3.31 10.52 -10.31
CA LEU A 159 3.37 9.08 -10.63
C LEU A 159 4.81 8.58 -10.63
N LYS A 160 5.73 9.33 -11.23
CA LYS A 160 7.16 9.00 -11.27
C LYS A 160 7.79 8.96 -9.88
N ALA A 161 7.43 9.92 -9.02
CA ALA A 161 7.89 9.93 -7.63
C ALA A 161 7.35 8.73 -6.83
N ALA A 162 6.06 8.41 -6.96
CA ALA A 162 5.45 7.26 -6.32
C ALA A 162 6.06 5.93 -6.81
N GLN A 163 6.32 5.81 -8.10
CA GLN A 163 6.99 4.63 -8.67
C GLN A 163 8.40 4.44 -8.11
N ALA A 164 9.18 5.53 -8.00
CA ALA A 164 10.52 5.46 -7.42
C ALA A 164 10.48 5.01 -5.94
N GLN A 165 9.51 5.48 -5.16
CA GLN A 165 9.33 5.05 -3.77
C GLN A 165 8.93 3.56 -3.67
N LEU A 166 8.08 3.06 -4.57
CA LEU A 166 7.70 1.66 -4.61
C LEU A 166 8.89 0.75 -4.93
N ILE A 167 9.70 1.11 -5.93
CA ILE A 167 10.91 0.34 -6.30
C ILE A 167 11.89 0.28 -5.12
N GLU A 168 12.12 1.39 -4.43
CA GLU A 168 13.02 1.41 -3.28
C GLU A 168 12.47 0.58 -2.11
N LYS A 169 11.15 0.65 -1.86
CA LYS A 169 10.49 -0.19 -0.86
C LYS A 169 10.63 -1.69 -1.19
N GLU A 170 10.34 -2.10 -2.42
CA GLU A 170 10.48 -3.49 -2.87
C GLU A 170 11.93 -3.98 -2.74
N ARG A 171 12.89 -3.12 -3.06
CA ARG A 171 14.32 -3.44 -2.89
C ARG A 171 14.68 -3.69 -1.42
N LEU A 172 14.25 -2.80 -0.52
CA LEU A 172 14.50 -2.95 0.91
C LEU A 172 13.81 -4.19 1.49
N GLU A 173 12.58 -4.48 1.08
CA GLU A 173 11.87 -5.70 1.48
C GLU A 173 12.61 -6.96 1.00
N HIS A 174 13.15 -6.95 -0.22
CA HIS A 174 13.95 -8.06 -0.73
C HIS A 174 15.26 -8.24 0.05
N GLU A 175 15.99 -7.16 0.35
CA GLU A 175 17.21 -7.21 1.17
C GLU A 175 16.92 -7.78 2.57
N LEU A 176 15.81 -7.39 3.20
CA LEU A 176 15.36 -7.94 4.48
C LEU A 176 14.99 -9.43 4.38
N GLN A 177 14.35 -9.85 3.29
CA GLN A 177 14.02 -11.25 3.07
C GLN A 177 15.26 -12.12 2.94
N VAL A 178 16.30 -11.65 2.26
CA VAL A 178 17.60 -12.34 2.19
C VAL A 178 18.25 -12.42 3.57
N ALA A 179 18.22 -11.35 4.36
CA ALA A 179 18.72 -11.36 5.73
C ALA A 179 17.98 -12.38 6.61
N ALA A 180 16.65 -12.48 6.50
CA ALA A 180 15.85 -13.48 7.20
C ALA A 180 16.22 -14.92 6.81
N GLN A 181 16.48 -15.18 5.52
CA GLN A 181 16.94 -16.50 5.05
C GLN A 181 18.31 -16.87 5.62
N ILE A 182 19.23 -15.91 5.66
CA ILE A 182 20.56 -16.11 6.26
C ILE A 182 20.39 -16.43 7.75
N GLN A 183 19.58 -15.65 8.47
CA GLN A 183 19.32 -15.86 9.89
C GLN A 183 18.73 -17.25 10.17
N THR A 184 17.69 -17.64 9.42
CA THR A 184 17.07 -18.96 9.55
C THR A 184 18.05 -20.10 9.27
N SER A 185 19.04 -19.90 8.40
CA SER A 185 20.07 -20.90 8.10
C SER A 185 21.06 -21.14 9.25
N ILE A 186 21.14 -20.21 10.21
CA ILE A 186 21.99 -20.36 11.42
C ILE A 186 21.31 -21.30 12.42
N LEU A 187 19.99 -21.34 12.45
CA LEU A 187 19.21 -22.17 13.36
C LEU A 187 19.19 -23.64 12.90
N PRO A 188 18.97 -24.61 13.82
CA PRO A 188 18.92 -25.99 13.45
C PRO A 188 17.79 -26.27 12.45
N GLN A 189 18.14 -26.87 11.31
CA GLN A 189 17.17 -27.27 10.29
C GLN A 189 16.45 -28.58 10.67
N GLU A 190 17.12 -29.41 11.45
CA GLU A 190 16.59 -30.67 12.00
C GLU A 190 17.03 -30.81 13.44
N LEU A 191 16.13 -31.25 14.30
CA LEU A 191 16.43 -31.56 15.69
C LEU A 191 17.15 -32.92 15.79
N PRO A 192 18.08 -33.11 16.74
CA PRO A 192 18.81 -34.35 16.88
C PRO A 192 17.90 -35.50 17.30
N ARG A 193 18.15 -36.69 16.78
CA ARG A 193 17.48 -37.93 17.22
C ARG A 193 18.31 -38.62 18.29
N VAL A 194 17.78 -38.64 19.50
CA VAL A 194 18.47 -39.20 20.66
C VAL A 194 17.58 -40.26 21.30
N PRO A 195 18.05 -41.50 21.47
CA PRO A 195 17.28 -42.55 22.12
C PRO A 195 16.80 -42.13 23.51
N GLY A 196 15.52 -42.32 23.78
CA GLY A 196 14.90 -41.99 25.06
C GLY A 196 14.40 -40.54 25.19
N TYR A 197 14.60 -39.71 24.18
CA TYR A 197 14.17 -38.30 24.18
C TYR A 197 13.55 -37.91 22.84
N ASP A 198 12.48 -37.14 22.91
CA ASP A 198 11.82 -36.51 21.78
C ASP A 198 11.89 -35.00 21.92
N PHE A 199 12.23 -34.32 20.83
CA PHE A 199 12.42 -32.88 20.80
C PHE A 199 11.38 -32.22 19.89
N GLY A 200 10.88 -31.06 20.32
CA GLY A 200 10.08 -30.17 19.51
C GLY A 200 10.65 -28.76 19.60
N ALA A 201 10.54 -28.01 18.52
CA ALA A 201 10.87 -26.60 18.54
C ALA A 201 10.03 -25.82 17.52
N ILE A 202 9.72 -24.59 17.86
CA ILE A 202 9.12 -23.62 16.97
C ILE A 202 9.73 -22.24 17.20
N MET A 203 9.77 -21.45 16.15
CA MET A 203 10.15 -20.03 16.21
C MET A 203 9.28 -19.24 15.24
N TYR A 204 8.67 -18.17 15.75
CA TYR A 204 7.82 -17.25 15.00
C TYR A 204 8.32 -15.84 15.20
N PRO A 205 9.03 -15.27 14.23
CA PRO A 205 9.48 -13.90 14.32
C PRO A 205 8.31 -12.92 14.18
N ALA A 206 8.30 -11.85 14.97
CA ALA A 206 7.33 -10.76 14.88
C ALA A 206 7.59 -9.86 13.64
N ARG A 207 8.82 -9.83 13.16
CA ARG A 207 9.27 -9.10 11.98
C ARG A 207 9.99 -10.04 11.01
N MET A 208 10.41 -9.52 9.86
CA MET A 208 11.15 -10.32 8.88
C MET A 208 12.46 -10.90 9.42
N VAL A 209 13.13 -10.19 10.34
CA VAL A 209 14.31 -10.64 11.09
C VAL A 209 14.07 -10.40 12.58
N GLY A 210 14.42 -11.37 13.40
CA GLY A 210 14.20 -11.39 14.85
C GLY A 210 15.47 -11.35 15.69
N GLY A 211 15.28 -11.21 17.01
CA GLY A 211 16.33 -11.32 18.02
C GLY A 211 16.45 -12.72 18.62
N ASP A 212 15.36 -13.48 18.55
CA ASP A 212 15.27 -14.81 19.13
C ASP A 212 16.18 -15.83 18.42
N PHE A 213 16.62 -16.81 19.19
CA PHE A 213 17.27 -17.99 18.66
C PHE A 213 17.12 -19.18 19.59
N TYR A 214 17.23 -20.36 19.03
CA TYR A 214 17.31 -21.60 19.78
C TYR A 214 18.28 -22.55 19.09
N ASP A 215 18.77 -23.55 19.87
CA ASP A 215 19.46 -24.70 19.31
C ASP A 215 19.33 -25.92 20.23
N VAL A 216 19.37 -27.11 19.61
CA VAL A 216 19.44 -28.40 20.27
C VAL A 216 20.57 -29.17 19.60
N PHE A 217 21.69 -29.36 20.29
CA PHE A 217 22.89 -29.89 19.68
C PHE A 217 23.56 -30.99 20.54
N ILE A 218 24.15 -31.95 19.87
CA ILE A 218 24.85 -33.05 20.53
C ILE A 218 26.24 -32.59 20.95
N LEU A 219 26.52 -32.64 22.24
CA LEU A 219 27.86 -32.40 22.80
C LEU A 219 28.74 -33.65 22.75
N ASP A 220 28.16 -34.77 23.13
CA ASP A 220 28.79 -36.09 23.04
C ASP A 220 27.75 -37.21 23.09
N LYS A 221 28.15 -38.45 23.25
CA LYS A 221 27.26 -39.63 23.25
C LYS A 221 26.18 -39.62 24.35
N ASN A 222 26.37 -38.83 25.39
CA ASN A 222 25.49 -38.82 26.58
C ASN A 222 24.98 -37.42 26.92
N ARG A 223 25.47 -36.37 26.26
CA ARG A 223 25.11 -34.99 26.61
C ARG A 223 24.58 -34.22 25.42
N ILE A 224 23.51 -33.49 25.65
CA ILE A 224 22.86 -32.63 24.68
C ILE A 224 22.82 -31.24 25.25
N GLY A 225 23.23 -30.26 24.44
CA GLY A 225 23.05 -28.83 24.73
C GLY A 225 21.68 -28.34 24.23
N LEU A 226 21.05 -27.55 25.06
CA LEU A 226 19.82 -26.81 24.71
C LEU A 226 20.04 -25.35 24.99
N VAL A 227 19.71 -24.49 24.05
CA VAL A 227 19.78 -23.04 24.22
C VAL A 227 18.54 -22.36 23.68
N VAL A 228 18.05 -21.37 24.41
CA VAL A 228 17.03 -20.41 23.96
C VAL A 228 17.52 -19.04 24.40
N GLY A 229 17.44 -18.06 23.52
CA GLY A 229 17.87 -16.70 23.82
C GLY A 229 17.09 -15.66 23.04
N ASP A 230 17.03 -14.46 23.60
CA ASP A 230 16.38 -13.29 23.01
C ASP A 230 17.30 -12.08 23.15
N VAL A 231 17.54 -11.42 22.02
CA VAL A 231 18.41 -10.22 21.92
C VAL A 231 17.57 -8.97 22.04
N SER A 232 18.02 -8.06 22.90
CA SER A 232 17.42 -6.71 23.00
C SER A 232 17.34 -6.02 21.65
N ASP A 233 16.32 -5.13 21.47
CA ASP A 233 15.99 -4.47 20.22
C ASP A 233 15.48 -5.42 19.14
N LYS A 234 15.19 -4.87 17.95
CA LYS A 234 14.59 -5.63 16.83
C LYS A 234 15.21 -5.22 15.51
N GLY A 235 15.15 -6.13 14.54
CA GLY A 235 15.62 -5.89 13.19
C GLY A 235 17.07 -6.34 12.95
N ILE A 236 17.70 -5.79 11.91
CA ILE A 236 19.02 -6.24 11.44
C ILE A 236 20.11 -6.22 12.53
N PRO A 237 20.26 -5.16 13.37
CA PRO A 237 21.28 -5.17 14.41
C PRO A 237 21.10 -6.32 15.42
N SER A 238 19.87 -6.58 15.86
CA SER A 238 19.52 -7.69 16.75
C SER A 238 19.86 -9.05 16.12
N ALA A 239 19.49 -9.25 14.84
CA ALA A 239 19.79 -10.47 14.11
C ALA A 239 21.31 -10.76 13.99
N ILE A 240 22.13 -9.73 13.78
CA ILE A 240 23.58 -9.86 13.73
C ILE A 240 24.15 -10.21 15.10
N PHE A 241 23.64 -9.55 16.15
CA PHE A 241 24.06 -9.85 17.53
C PHE A 241 23.66 -11.27 17.93
N MET A 242 22.46 -11.72 17.56
CA MET A 242 21.98 -13.09 17.72
C MET A 242 22.94 -14.09 17.06
N ALA A 243 23.24 -13.92 15.77
CA ALA A 243 24.14 -14.80 15.03
C ALA A 243 25.51 -14.93 15.69
N ARG A 244 26.07 -13.80 16.14
CA ARG A 244 27.36 -13.77 16.88
C ARG A 244 27.26 -14.51 18.21
N THR A 245 26.19 -14.28 18.97
CA THR A 245 25.97 -14.91 20.28
C THR A 245 25.77 -16.40 20.13
N HIS A 246 24.95 -16.85 19.20
CA HIS A 246 24.75 -18.27 18.89
C HIS A 246 26.06 -18.95 18.53
N ALA A 247 26.85 -18.39 17.60
CA ALA A 247 28.15 -18.95 17.21
C ALA A 247 29.14 -19.05 18.37
N LEU A 248 29.17 -18.06 19.26
CA LEU A 248 30.01 -18.09 20.46
C LEU A 248 29.54 -19.18 21.44
N ILE A 249 28.23 -19.32 21.69
CA ILE A 249 27.68 -20.38 22.56
C ILE A 249 28.04 -21.75 22.00
N MET A 250 27.84 -21.97 20.70
CA MET A 250 28.20 -23.23 20.05
C MET A 250 29.70 -23.55 20.19
N SER A 251 30.56 -22.58 19.87
CA SER A 251 32.00 -22.73 19.96
C SER A 251 32.47 -23.03 21.40
N GLU A 252 31.98 -22.25 22.38
CA GLU A 252 32.40 -22.43 23.78
C GLU A 252 31.84 -23.71 24.40
N SER A 253 30.68 -24.18 23.94
CA SER A 253 30.11 -25.47 24.39
C SER A 253 30.96 -26.66 23.96
N LEU A 254 31.60 -26.61 22.79
CA LEU A 254 32.52 -27.63 22.32
C LEU A 254 33.81 -27.71 23.16
N HIS A 255 34.23 -26.60 23.81
CA HIS A 255 35.37 -26.60 24.73
C HIS A 255 35.04 -27.22 26.08
N GLY A 256 33.75 -27.56 26.32
CA GLY A 256 33.28 -28.17 27.55
C GLY A 256 33.15 -27.20 28.71
N GLY A 257 32.70 -27.73 29.85
CA GLY A 257 32.41 -26.99 31.07
C GLY A 257 30.92 -27.05 31.43
N THR A 258 30.59 -26.42 32.53
CA THR A 258 29.19 -26.25 32.98
C THR A 258 28.51 -25.13 32.18
N PRO A 259 27.17 -25.12 32.09
CA PRO A 259 26.43 -24.05 31.41
C PRO A 259 26.82 -22.64 31.90
N GLY A 260 27.04 -22.48 33.21
CA GLY A 260 27.46 -21.21 33.79
C GLY A 260 28.86 -20.78 33.38
N GLU A 261 29.81 -21.71 33.27
CA GLU A 261 31.17 -21.41 32.79
C GLU A 261 31.16 -21.03 31.30
N ILE A 262 30.38 -21.73 30.50
CA ILE A 262 30.19 -21.41 29.06
C ILE A 262 29.66 -20.01 28.90
N LEU A 263 28.53 -19.65 29.55
CA LEU A 263 27.97 -18.32 29.46
C LEU A 263 28.90 -17.19 29.93
N ARG A 264 29.72 -17.43 30.97
CA ARG A 264 30.73 -16.44 31.39
C ARG A 264 31.81 -16.21 30.33
N ARG A 265 32.27 -17.26 29.65
CA ARG A 265 33.23 -17.14 28.54
C ARG A 265 32.60 -16.38 27.36
N VAL A 266 31.36 -16.73 26.99
CA VAL A 266 30.62 -16.02 25.95
C VAL A 266 30.44 -14.55 26.27
N ASN A 267 30.04 -14.22 27.51
CA ASN A 267 29.92 -12.84 27.98
C ASN A 267 31.23 -12.06 27.81
N THR A 268 32.37 -12.66 28.22
CA THR A 268 33.69 -12.05 28.07
C THR A 268 34.00 -11.75 26.59
N HIS A 269 33.64 -12.64 25.67
CA HIS A 269 33.84 -12.41 24.24
C HIS A 269 32.92 -11.32 23.71
N LEU A 270 31.65 -11.32 24.11
CA LEU A 270 30.68 -10.31 23.68
C LEU A 270 31.11 -8.88 24.09
N ILE A 271 31.55 -8.71 25.32
CA ILE A 271 32.04 -7.43 25.84
C ILE A 271 33.31 -6.98 25.11
N LYS A 272 34.30 -7.90 24.90
CA LYS A 272 35.53 -7.57 24.18
C LYS A 272 35.34 -7.24 22.70
N LEU A 273 34.39 -7.86 22.04
CA LEU A 273 34.13 -7.70 20.60
C LEU A 273 33.21 -6.51 20.28
N GLY A 274 32.52 -5.94 21.25
CA GLY A 274 31.47 -5.00 20.95
C GLY A 274 31.52 -3.68 21.71
N GLN A 275 31.21 -2.61 20.99
CA GLN A 275 30.67 -1.35 21.45
C GLN A 275 29.17 -1.29 21.09
N SER A 276 28.42 -2.36 21.35
CA SER A 276 26.96 -2.32 21.11
C SER A 276 26.26 -2.15 22.45
N ASP A 277 25.24 -1.30 22.49
CA ASP A 277 24.32 -1.19 23.63
C ASP A 277 23.38 -2.40 23.72
N GLN A 278 23.61 -3.44 22.89
CA GLN A 278 22.81 -4.66 22.83
C GLN A 278 23.25 -5.69 23.86
N PHE A 279 22.27 -6.39 24.38
CA PHE A 279 22.45 -7.50 25.31
C PHE A 279 21.52 -8.66 24.88
N VAL A 280 21.74 -9.82 25.47
CA VAL A 280 20.90 -10.99 25.21
C VAL A 280 20.52 -11.66 26.52
N THR A 281 19.24 -11.96 26.66
CA THR A 281 18.76 -12.90 27.67
C THR A 281 18.92 -14.31 27.11
N VAL A 282 19.46 -15.23 27.89
CA VAL A 282 19.72 -16.60 27.40
C VAL A 282 19.60 -17.63 28.52
N LEU A 283 19.03 -18.78 28.19
CA LEU A 283 19.09 -20.01 28.96
C LEU A 283 19.92 -21.02 28.17
N LEU A 284 21.00 -21.49 28.77
CA LEU A 284 21.80 -22.61 28.26
C LEU A 284 21.69 -23.77 29.24
N GLY A 285 21.33 -24.94 28.73
CA GLY A 285 21.26 -26.15 29.53
C GLY A 285 21.99 -27.33 28.89
N ILE A 286 22.45 -28.27 29.72
CA ILE A 286 23.06 -29.54 29.32
C ILE A 286 22.25 -30.68 29.94
N LEU A 287 21.65 -31.50 29.08
CA LEU A 287 20.89 -32.70 29.46
C LEU A 287 21.86 -33.91 29.41
N GLU A 288 22.00 -34.61 30.55
CA GLU A 288 22.62 -35.93 30.61
C GLU A 288 21.63 -37.02 30.28
N CYS A 289 21.80 -37.67 29.14
CA CYS A 289 20.79 -38.62 28.62
C CYS A 289 20.67 -39.90 29.48
N ALA A 290 21.73 -40.28 30.22
CA ALA A 290 21.75 -41.50 31.02
C ALA A 290 20.85 -41.45 32.24
N ASN A 291 20.60 -40.29 32.81
CA ASN A 291 19.88 -40.11 34.10
C ASN A 291 18.83 -38.99 34.09
N GLY A 292 18.64 -38.30 32.95
CA GLY A 292 17.70 -37.18 32.82
C GLY A 292 18.11 -35.91 33.56
N ARG A 293 19.35 -35.80 34.08
CA ARG A 293 19.83 -34.61 34.76
C ARG A 293 20.01 -33.47 33.78
N PHE A 294 19.37 -32.34 34.08
CA PHE A 294 19.47 -31.12 33.32
C PHE A 294 20.08 -30.01 34.14
N ASP A 295 21.36 -29.74 33.86
CA ASP A 295 22.09 -28.61 34.44
C ASP A 295 21.91 -27.41 33.55
N PHE A 296 21.49 -26.26 34.08
CA PHE A 296 21.28 -25.06 33.28
C PHE A 296 21.81 -23.80 33.96
N ALA A 297 22.12 -22.81 33.15
CA ALA A 297 22.40 -21.44 33.56
C ALA A 297 21.51 -20.48 32.81
N ARG A 298 20.89 -19.60 33.58
CA ARG A 298 19.97 -18.57 33.06
C ARG A 298 20.57 -17.18 33.26
N ALA A 299 20.68 -16.44 32.18
CA ALA A 299 21.18 -15.08 32.12
C ALA A 299 20.05 -14.09 31.79
N GLY A 300 19.22 -13.76 32.78
CA GLY A 300 18.10 -12.85 32.62
C GLY A 300 16.91 -13.38 31.79
N HIS A 301 16.97 -14.63 31.35
CA HIS A 301 15.96 -15.26 30.48
C HIS A 301 14.76 -15.81 31.28
N GLU A 302 13.69 -16.23 30.58
CA GLU A 302 12.53 -16.88 31.16
C GLU A 302 12.92 -18.19 31.89
N LEU A 303 12.18 -18.52 32.97
CA LEU A 303 12.38 -19.75 33.70
C LEU A 303 11.75 -20.90 32.91
N PRO A 304 12.47 -22.04 32.72
CA PRO A 304 11.87 -23.18 32.02
C PRO A 304 10.73 -23.79 32.85
N MET A 305 9.79 -24.45 32.19
CA MET A 305 8.70 -25.16 32.85
C MET A 305 8.95 -26.68 32.75
N LEU A 306 8.84 -27.37 33.86
CA LEU A 306 8.95 -28.82 33.92
C LEU A 306 7.56 -29.44 34.23
N LEU A 307 7.03 -30.12 33.23
CA LEU A 307 5.80 -30.88 33.32
C LEU A 307 6.11 -32.32 33.71
N ASP A 308 5.55 -32.79 34.81
CA ASP A 308 5.67 -34.17 35.27
C ASP A 308 4.68 -35.09 34.52
N VAL A 309 4.90 -36.38 34.61
CA VAL A 309 4.05 -37.43 34.00
C VAL A 309 2.58 -37.38 34.46
N ASP A 310 2.34 -36.90 35.67
CA ASP A 310 1.00 -36.76 36.23
C ASP A 310 0.26 -35.49 35.81
N GLY A 311 0.92 -34.65 34.96
CA GLY A 311 0.37 -33.38 34.52
C GLY A 311 0.67 -32.19 35.45
N THR A 312 1.45 -32.39 36.49
CA THR A 312 1.86 -31.31 37.40
C THR A 312 2.99 -30.49 36.82
N VAL A 313 2.86 -29.18 36.78
CA VAL A 313 4.00 -28.27 36.44
C VAL A 313 4.75 -27.96 37.72
N GLN A 314 6.02 -28.39 37.78
CA GLN A 314 6.86 -28.22 38.96
C GLN A 314 7.36 -26.77 39.10
N ALA A 315 7.32 -26.26 40.34
CA ALA A 315 8.01 -24.99 40.67
C ALA A 315 9.51 -25.21 40.73
N LEU A 316 10.26 -24.56 39.84
CA LEU A 316 11.70 -24.69 39.80
C LEU A 316 12.40 -23.67 40.71
N PRO A 317 13.55 -24.03 41.32
CA PRO A 317 14.36 -23.07 42.04
C PRO A 317 14.90 -22.02 41.06
N HIS A 318 14.96 -20.77 41.49
CA HIS A 318 15.48 -19.68 40.67
C HIS A 318 16.19 -18.61 41.51
N ALA A 319 17.12 -17.93 40.91
CA ALA A 319 17.82 -16.77 41.44
C ALA A 319 17.81 -15.62 40.42
N ILE A 320 18.37 -14.48 40.76
CA ILE A 320 18.49 -13.36 39.83
C ILE A 320 19.67 -13.66 38.89
N GLY A 321 19.41 -13.65 37.57
CA GLY A 321 20.38 -13.65 36.52
C GLY A 321 20.39 -12.33 35.75
N GLN A 322 21.57 -11.93 35.24
CA GLN A 322 21.74 -10.75 34.39
C GLN A 322 21.94 -11.18 32.94
N ALA A 323 21.40 -10.40 31.98
CA ALA A 323 21.65 -10.61 30.55
C ALA A 323 23.16 -10.53 30.24
N ILE A 324 23.62 -11.32 29.26
CA ILE A 324 25.01 -11.31 28.82
C ILE A 324 25.23 -10.17 27.80
N GLY A 325 26.48 -9.66 27.77
CA GLY A 325 26.91 -8.56 26.90
C GLY A 325 26.90 -7.17 27.57
N MET A 326 26.42 -7.06 28.83
CA MET A 326 26.33 -5.78 29.54
C MET A 326 27.32 -5.59 30.68
N PHE A 327 27.62 -6.65 31.46
CA PHE A 327 28.34 -6.54 32.71
C PHE A 327 29.56 -7.46 32.69
N ASP A 328 30.72 -6.94 33.12
CA ASP A 328 31.95 -7.77 33.27
C ASP A 328 31.77 -8.83 34.36
N ASP A 329 31.20 -8.44 35.52
CA ASP A 329 30.86 -9.34 36.62
C ASP A 329 29.44 -9.87 36.44
N LEU A 330 29.30 -10.96 35.68
CA LEU A 330 28.02 -11.55 35.32
C LEU A 330 27.45 -12.41 36.44
N LEU A 331 26.27 -12.04 36.92
CA LEU A 331 25.43 -12.86 37.81
C LEU A 331 24.57 -13.82 36.99
N LEU A 332 24.68 -15.11 37.27
CA LEU A 332 23.90 -16.16 36.61
C LEU A 332 23.07 -16.93 37.63
N ASP A 333 21.85 -17.27 37.23
CA ASP A 333 21.02 -18.24 37.95
C ASP A 333 21.39 -19.64 37.44
N VAL A 334 22.10 -20.42 38.28
CA VAL A 334 22.61 -21.76 37.94
C VAL A 334 21.90 -22.80 38.75
N ASN A 335 21.25 -23.75 38.10
CA ASN A 335 20.46 -24.79 38.75
C ASN A 335 20.65 -26.15 38.08
N SER A 336 20.25 -27.19 38.80
CA SER A 336 20.17 -28.57 38.32
C SER A 336 18.82 -29.17 38.68
N ILE A 337 18.17 -29.75 37.69
CA ILE A 337 16.87 -30.44 37.84
C ILE A 337 16.95 -31.85 37.23
N SER A 338 16.01 -32.71 37.56
CA SER A 338 15.86 -33.98 36.89
C SER A 338 14.61 -34.01 36.03
N LEU A 339 14.77 -34.30 34.74
CA LEU A 339 13.69 -34.59 33.84
C LEU A 339 13.22 -36.03 34.08
N PRO A 340 12.05 -36.25 34.70
CA PRO A 340 11.61 -37.62 35.02
C PRO A 340 11.21 -38.38 33.76
N PRO A 341 11.20 -39.71 33.79
CA PRO A 341 10.60 -40.53 32.75
C PRO A 341 9.14 -40.12 32.47
N GLY A 342 8.80 -39.91 31.21
CA GLY A 342 7.48 -39.40 30.78
C GLY A 342 7.28 -37.89 31.03
N GLY A 343 8.22 -37.19 31.62
CA GLY A 343 8.14 -35.73 31.84
C GLY A 343 8.53 -34.93 30.61
N THR A 344 8.18 -33.64 30.60
CA THR A 344 8.48 -32.70 29.50
C THR A 344 9.08 -31.42 30.06
N LEU A 345 10.22 -31.00 29.55
CA LEU A 345 10.83 -29.73 29.84
C LEU A 345 10.55 -28.76 28.68
N VAL A 346 10.05 -27.56 29.00
CA VAL A 346 9.72 -26.51 28.02
C VAL A 346 10.53 -25.25 28.32
N LEU A 347 11.31 -24.81 27.33
CA LEU A 347 12.05 -23.55 27.30
C LEU A 347 11.33 -22.60 26.34
N PHE A 348 11.27 -21.32 26.66
CA PHE A 348 10.56 -20.35 25.84
C PHE A 348 11.09 -18.93 26.06
N THR A 349 10.81 -18.04 25.09
CA THR A 349 11.06 -16.59 25.19
C THR A 349 9.81 -15.87 25.71
N ASP A 350 10.00 -14.66 26.21
CA ASP A 350 8.93 -13.84 26.80
C ASP A 350 7.81 -13.46 25.81
N GLY A 351 8.08 -13.49 24.48
CA GLY A 351 7.05 -13.33 23.47
C GLY A 351 5.88 -14.31 23.59
N LEU A 352 6.07 -15.48 24.23
CA LEU A 352 4.96 -16.39 24.57
C LEU A 352 4.06 -15.78 25.67
N THR A 353 4.66 -15.28 26.74
CA THR A 353 3.92 -14.80 27.92
C THR A 353 3.44 -13.38 27.78
N ASP A 354 4.17 -12.53 27.07
CA ASP A 354 3.87 -11.12 26.88
C ASP A 354 2.91 -10.85 25.71
N CYS A 355 2.64 -11.88 24.91
CA CYS A 355 1.67 -11.82 23.84
C CYS A 355 0.32 -11.24 24.30
N ARG A 356 -0.27 -10.34 23.51
CA ARG A 356 -1.49 -9.61 23.85
C ARG A 356 -2.65 -9.99 22.96
N ASN A 357 -3.84 -10.03 23.58
CA ASN A 357 -5.09 -10.12 22.85
C ASN A 357 -5.55 -8.72 22.36
N PRO A 358 -6.63 -8.61 21.54
CA PRO A 358 -7.15 -7.32 21.06
C PRO A 358 -7.60 -6.36 22.19
N GLN A 359 -7.82 -6.87 23.41
CA GLN A 359 -8.15 -6.08 24.59
C GLN A 359 -6.92 -5.63 25.39
N GLY A 360 -5.69 -5.95 24.91
CA GLY A 360 -4.43 -5.58 25.53
C GLY A 360 -4.03 -6.44 26.74
N GLN A 361 -4.73 -7.52 27.00
CA GLN A 361 -4.40 -8.44 28.09
C GLN A 361 -3.26 -9.37 27.67
N VAL A 362 -2.30 -9.61 28.55
CA VAL A 362 -1.18 -10.53 28.30
C VAL A 362 -1.64 -12.01 28.43
N PHE A 363 -1.00 -12.90 27.68
CA PHE A 363 -1.22 -14.33 27.78
C PHE A 363 -0.84 -14.86 29.16
N GLY A 364 0.38 -14.58 29.59
CA GLY A 364 0.89 -14.77 30.95
C GLY A 364 1.27 -16.22 31.32
N HIS A 365 2.18 -16.35 32.26
CA HIS A 365 2.69 -17.65 32.74
C HIS A 365 1.59 -18.58 33.25
N ALA A 366 0.55 -18.08 33.92
CA ALA A 366 -0.52 -18.90 34.47
C ALA A 366 -1.27 -19.69 33.37
N ARG A 367 -1.54 -19.07 32.23
CA ARG A 367 -2.17 -19.77 31.09
C ARG A 367 -1.24 -20.81 30.47
N VAL A 368 0.04 -20.50 30.35
CA VAL A 368 1.03 -21.49 29.85
C VAL A 368 1.04 -22.70 30.77
N GLN A 369 1.08 -22.52 32.09
CA GLN A 369 1.02 -23.62 33.07
C GLN A 369 -0.26 -24.41 32.96
N GLU A 370 -1.43 -23.76 32.93
CA GLU A 370 -2.71 -24.40 32.76
C GLU A 370 -2.78 -25.27 31.51
N MET A 371 -2.27 -24.77 30.41
CA MET A 371 -2.25 -25.51 29.15
C MET A 371 -1.31 -26.71 29.21
N LEU A 372 -0.12 -26.56 29.79
CA LEU A 372 0.84 -27.64 29.92
C LEU A 372 0.26 -28.81 30.72
N THR A 373 -0.54 -28.56 31.77
CA THR A 373 -1.16 -29.65 32.55
C THR A 373 -2.00 -30.58 31.68
N GLY A 374 -2.61 -30.11 30.62
CA GLY A 374 -3.39 -30.89 29.66
C GLY A 374 -2.56 -31.64 28.60
N LEU A 375 -1.23 -31.41 28.55
CA LEU A 375 -0.35 -31.95 27.52
C LEU A 375 0.61 -33.04 28.02
N ALA A 376 0.41 -33.56 29.21
CA ALA A 376 1.22 -34.65 29.75
C ALA A 376 1.20 -35.88 28.81
N GLY A 377 2.40 -36.46 28.57
CA GLY A 377 2.58 -37.59 27.67
C GLY A 377 2.53 -37.28 26.17
N GLN A 378 2.42 -36.03 25.79
CA GLN A 378 2.55 -35.59 24.39
C GLN A 378 4.01 -35.50 23.99
N SER A 379 4.29 -35.68 22.68
CA SER A 379 5.64 -35.47 22.13
C SER A 379 6.08 -34.00 22.26
N GLY A 380 7.39 -33.73 22.23
CA GLY A 380 7.92 -32.38 22.32
C GLY A 380 7.33 -31.46 21.24
N GLN A 381 7.21 -31.95 20.00
CA GLN A 381 6.62 -31.18 18.92
C GLN A 381 5.14 -30.90 19.12
N GLN A 382 4.35 -31.89 19.63
CA GLN A 382 2.92 -31.68 19.92
C GLN A 382 2.71 -30.64 21.01
N VAL A 383 3.58 -30.60 22.03
CA VAL A 383 3.53 -29.55 23.07
C VAL A 383 3.78 -28.16 22.46
N CYS A 384 4.82 -28.02 21.63
CA CYS A 384 5.10 -26.76 20.93
C CYS A 384 3.93 -26.32 20.03
N ASP A 385 3.36 -27.24 19.26
CA ASP A 385 2.26 -26.94 18.35
C ASP A 385 0.98 -26.53 19.09
N ALA A 386 0.65 -27.21 20.21
CA ALA A 386 -0.51 -26.86 21.02
C ALA A 386 -0.39 -25.46 21.66
N LEU A 387 0.79 -25.11 22.19
CA LEU A 387 1.05 -23.77 22.73
C LEU A 387 0.94 -22.70 21.63
N ARG A 388 1.46 -22.98 20.45
CA ARG A 388 1.35 -22.09 19.29
C ARG A 388 -0.10 -21.83 18.87
N GLU A 389 -0.89 -22.89 18.76
CA GLU A 389 -2.29 -22.79 18.36
C GLU A 389 -3.11 -21.97 19.38
N ALA A 390 -2.85 -22.17 20.66
CA ALA A 390 -3.48 -21.41 21.72
C ALA A 390 -3.08 -19.93 21.68
N LEU A 391 -1.79 -19.65 21.45
CA LEU A 391 -1.29 -18.28 21.30
C LEU A 391 -1.97 -17.59 20.12
N THR A 392 -2.01 -18.24 18.95
CA THR A 392 -2.67 -17.72 17.74
C THR A 392 -4.15 -17.43 17.99
N SER A 393 -4.83 -18.35 18.68
CA SER A 393 -6.24 -18.17 19.05
C SER A 393 -6.45 -17.01 20.02
N TYR A 394 -5.52 -16.82 20.96
CA TYR A 394 -5.56 -15.73 21.92
C TYR A 394 -5.32 -14.36 21.29
N GLN A 395 -4.36 -14.29 20.37
CA GLN A 395 -4.07 -13.06 19.59
C GLN A 395 -5.27 -12.62 18.76
N SER A 396 -6.08 -13.55 18.25
CA SER A 396 -7.30 -13.23 17.47
C SER A 396 -7.11 -12.13 16.43
N GLY A 397 -5.96 -12.11 15.73
CA GLY A 397 -5.61 -11.10 14.72
C GLY A 397 -4.94 -9.82 15.26
N ALA A 398 -4.63 -9.75 16.56
CA ALA A 398 -3.74 -8.70 17.07
C ALA A 398 -2.33 -8.85 16.46
N ILE A 399 -1.64 -7.72 16.31
CA ILE A 399 -0.26 -7.73 15.79
C ILE A 399 0.64 -8.39 16.84
N GLN A 400 1.50 -9.30 16.38
CA GLN A 400 2.53 -9.89 17.23
C GLN A 400 3.62 -8.84 17.51
N ASP A 401 3.82 -8.55 18.80
CA ASP A 401 4.75 -7.51 19.24
C ASP A 401 6.18 -8.04 19.39
N ASP A 402 6.36 -9.33 19.73
CA ASP A 402 7.67 -9.95 19.94
C ASP A 402 7.81 -11.31 19.29
N ASP A 403 9.08 -11.72 19.08
CA ASP A 403 9.41 -13.04 18.58
C ASP A 403 8.96 -14.12 19.60
N VAL A 404 8.51 -15.26 19.11
CA VAL A 404 8.06 -16.36 19.96
C VAL A 404 8.88 -17.60 19.64
N THR A 405 9.65 -18.06 20.61
CA THR A 405 10.47 -19.26 20.49
C THR A 405 10.12 -20.26 21.58
N LEU A 406 9.93 -21.52 21.22
CA LEU A 406 9.65 -22.64 22.11
C LEU A 406 10.58 -23.80 21.78
N VAL A 407 11.12 -24.42 22.81
CA VAL A 407 11.84 -25.72 22.72
C VAL A 407 11.28 -26.63 23.78
N ALA A 408 10.84 -27.82 23.38
CA ALA A 408 10.34 -28.85 24.31
C ALA A 408 11.18 -30.13 24.20
N VAL A 409 11.45 -30.73 25.33
CA VAL A 409 12.13 -32.04 25.45
C VAL A 409 11.26 -32.96 26.24
N HIS A 410 10.79 -34.05 25.63
CA HIS A 410 9.99 -35.10 26.26
C HIS A 410 10.84 -36.33 26.50
N SER A 411 10.85 -36.86 27.72
CA SER A 411 11.52 -38.11 28.07
C SER A 411 10.60 -39.28 27.73
N ILE A 412 11.06 -40.19 26.88
CA ILE A 412 10.34 -41.40 26.47
C ILE A 412 10.69 -42.60 27.38
N LEU A 413 11.64 -42.39 28.29
CA LEU A 413 12.21 -43.45 29.16
C LEU A 413 11.18 -44.03 30.15
#